data_778579105dbc8547980b83e1c6659e45
#
_entry.id   778579105dbc8547980b83e1c6659e45
#
_cell.length_a   1.000
_cell.length_b   1.000
_cell.length_c   1.000
_cell.angle_alpha   90.00
_cell.angle_beta   90.00
_cell.angle_gamma   90.00
#
_symmetry.space_group_name_H-M   'P 1'
#
loop_
_entity.id
_entity.type
_entity.pdbx_description
1 polymer ?
#
loop_
_entity_poly.entity_id
_entity_poly.type
_entity_poly.pdbx_seq_one_letter_code
_entity_poly.pdbx_strand_id
1 'polypeptide(L)'
;MDAGQELVVQSPVVNPAVSGPLVIAIDRAIEVVEAETRALRANPTTDLKPFEYRKSQALLDLTRARSLVSPSAYTEDVKDRLVDFKNVLKENVDLLTLHMNAVSEVVKMMSRTMLDQESDGTYAAPFPEPAR
;
A
#
# COMPACT_ATOMS: atom_id res chain seq x y z
N MET A 1 -14.82 -43.71 20.57
CA MET A 1 -14.83 -43.24 20.33
C MET A 1 -14.79 -42.39 20.04
N ASP A 2 -14.84 -42.01 19.79
CA ASP A 2 -14.82 -41.21 19.43
C ASP A 2 -15.21 -40.07 19.54
N ALA A 3 -15.32 -39.83 19.90
CA ALA A 3 -16.09 -38.89 20.22
C ALA A 3 -15.42 -37.73 19.85
N GLY A 4 -14.42 -37.67 20.15
CA GLY A 4 -13.82 -36.52 19.89
C GLY A 4 -13.96 -36.17 18.53
N GLN A 5 -14.04 -37.06 17.83
CA GLN A 5 -14.13 -36.76 16.61
C GLN A 5 -15.17 -35.99 16.32
N GLU A 6 -16.04 -36.16 16.89
CA GLU A 6 -17.13 -35.50 16.60
C GLU A 6 -16.88 -34.17 16.71
N LEU A 7 -16.25 -33.78 17.57
CA LEU A 7 -16.13 -32.53 17.77
C LEU A 7 -15.52 -31.96 16.71
N VAL A 8 -14.66 -32.47 16.33
CA VAL A 8 -13.99 -31.96 15.38
C VAL A 8 -14.75 -31.64 14.29
N VAL A 9 -15.46 -32.41 13.99
CA VAL A 9 -16.20 -32.25 13.00
C VAL A 9 -16.85 -31.09 13.00
N GLN A 10 -17.19 -30.78 13.93
CA GLN A 10 -17.98 -29.77 13.98
C GLN A 10 -17.42 -28.61 13.58
N SER A 11 -16.37 -28.54 13.64
CA SER A 11 -15.88 -27.38 13.35
C SER A 11 -16.26 -27.10 12.12
N PRO A 12 -16.89 -26.37 11.91
CA PRO A 12 -17.50 -26.13 10.88
C PRO A 12 -16.83 -25.44 10.09
N VAL A 13 -16.36 -25.54 9.94
CA VAL A 13 -15.95 -24.74 9.56
C VAL A 13 -15.27 -24.55 8.44
N VAL A 14 -14.36 -24.28 8.28
CA VAL A 14 -13.90 -23.80 7.23
C VAL A 14 -13.05 -24.68 6.56
N ASN A 15 -13.19 -24.89 5.41
CA ASN A 15 -12.40 -25.75 4.62
C ASN A 15 -11.12 -25.07 4.32
N PRO A 16 -10.00 -25.55 4.79
CA PRO A 16 -8.72 -24.92 4.52
C PRO A 16 -8.43 -24.81 3.04
N ALA A 17 -8.99 -25.71 2.25
CA ALA A 17 -8.76 -25.64 0.82
C ALA A 17 -9.40 -24.40 0.22
N VAL A 18 -10.41 -23.85 0.88
CA VAL A 18 -11.07 -22.67 0.39
C VAL A 18 -10.47 -21.43 1.00
N SER A 19 -10.14 -21.45 2.28
CA SER A 19 -9.63 -20.27 2.95
C SER A 19 -8.12 -20.13 2.82
N GLY A 20 -7.41 -21.19 2.52
CA GLY A 20 -5.96 -21.13 2.39
C GLY A 20 -5.48 -20.11 1.39
N PRO A 21 -6.04 -20.07 0.19
CA PRO A 21 -5.63 -19.07 -0.80
C PRO A 21 -5.87 -17.65 -0.31
N LEU A 22 -6.93 -17.42 0.46
CA LEU A 22 -7.21 -16.10 1.00
C LEU A 22 -6.15 -15.70 2.03
N VAL A 23 -5.77 -16.61 2.91
CA VAL A 23 -4.75 -16.34 3.90
C VAL A 23 -3.43 -16.01 3.20
N ILE A 24 -3.07 -16.78 2.20
CA ILE A 24 -1.84 -16.56 1.45
C ILE A 24 -1.88 -15.21 0.76
N ALA A 25 -3.01 -14.85 0.17
CA ALA A 25 -3.14 -13.57 -0.53
C ALA A 25 -3.04 -12.39 0.43
N ILE A 26 -3.62 -12.52 1.63
CA ILE A 26 -3.52 -11.45 2.63
C ILE A 26 -2.06 -11.31 3.08
N ASP A 27 -1.39 -12.42 3.37
CA ASP A 27 0.00 -12.37 3.82
C ASP A 27 0.89 -11.76 2.77
N ARG A 28 0.65 -12.07 1.49
CA ARG A 28 1.43 -11.51 0.41
C ARG A 28 1.18 -10.01 0.29
N ALA A 29 -0.07 -9.58 0.45
CA ALA A 29 -0.39 -8.16 0.40
C ALA A 29 0.28 -7.41 1.55
N ILE A 30 0.29 -7.99 2.74
CA ILE A 30 0.98 -7.39 3.88
C ILE A 30 2.46 -7.23 3.57
N GLU A 31 3.07 -8.28 3.05
CA GLU A 31 4.49 -8.27 2.76
C GLU A 31 4.86 -7.19 1.74
N VAL A 32 4.08 -7.05 0.70
CA VAL A 32 4.35 -6.07 -0.34
C VAL A 32 4.21 -4.65 0.20
N VAL A 33 3.17 -4.40 0.98
CA VAL A 33 2.95 -3.06 1.54
C VAL A 33 4.04 -2.73 2.55
N GLU A 34 4.42 -3.68 3.38
CA GLU A 34 5.49 -3.46 4.34
C GLU A 34 6.83 -3.19 3.66
N ALA A 35 7.06 -3.83 2.53
CA ALA A 35 8.31 -3.61 1.78
C ALA A 35 8.39 -2.15 1.31
N GLU A 36 7.29 -1.61 0.83
CA GLU A 36 7.28 -0.20 0.41
C GLU A 36 7.48 0.72 1.61
N THR A 37 6.81 0.44 2.71
CA THR A 37 6.96 1.25 3.93
C THR A 37 8.40 1.27 4.39
N ARG A 38 9.07 0.12 4.39
CA ARG A 38 10.47 0.04 4.79
C ARG A 38 11.36 0.82 3.84
N ALA A 39 11.10 0.72 2.55
CA ALA A 39 11.90 1.41 1.55
C ALA A 39 11.76 2.93 1.72
N LEU A 40 10.54 3.40 1.96
CA LEU A 40 10.34 4.83 2.17
C LEU A 40 11.01 5.33 3.43
N ARG A 41 11.00 4.54 4.49
CA ARG A 41 11.65 4.96 5.73
C ARG A 41 13.16 5.00 5.58
N ALA A 42 13.71 4.06 4.82
CA ALA A 42 15.13 4.03 4.63
C ALA A 42 15.61 5.14 3.70
N ASN A 43 14.79 5.49 2.71
CA ASN A 43 15.18 6.49 1.75
C ASN A 43 13.92 7.19 1.21
N PRO A 44 13.61 8.39 1.72
CA PRO A 44 12.40 9.10 1.29
C PRO A 44 12.36 9.44 -0.20
N THR A 45 13.49 9.35 -0.88
CA THR A 45 13.51 9.65 -2.31
C THR A 45 13.53 8.38 -3.15
N THR A 46 13.25 7.24 -2.54
CA THR A 46 13.28 6.00 -3.29
C THR A 46 12.23 6.01 -4.39
N ASP A 47 12.51 5.27 -5.46
CA ASP A 47 11.58 5.16 -6.56
C ASP A 47 10.46 4.20 -6.15
N LEU A 48 9.23 4.66 -6.18
CA LEU A 48 8.09 3.86 -5.76
C LEU A 48 7.45 3.06 -6.88
N LYS A 49 7.88 3.27 -8.12
CA LYS A 49 7.27 2.56 -9.23
C LYS A 49 7.29 1.04 -9.11
N PRO A 50 8.39 0.43 -8.71
CA PRO A 50 8.39 -1.03 -8.58
C PRO A 50 7.36 -1.52 -7.59
N PHE A 51 7.06 -0.69 -6.56
CA PHE A 51 6.10 -1.11 -5.55
C PHE A 51 4.67 -0.97 -6.07
N GLU A 52 4.41 -0.01 -6.96
CA GLU A 52 3.08 0.14 -7.54
C GLU A 52 2.64 -1.14 -8.22
N TYR A 53 3.51 -1.71 -9.02
CA TYR A 53 3.16 -2.93 -9.75
C TYR A 53 2.91 -4.08 -8.78
N ARG A 54 3.79 -4.26 -7.81
CA ARG A 54 3.63 -5.35 -6.86
C ARG A 54 2.37 -5.20 -6.03
N LYS A 55 2.06 -3.97 -5.60
CA LYS A 55 0.86 -3.73 -4.83
C LYS A 55 -0.37 -4.03 -5.66
N SER A 56 -0.38 -3.62 -6.93
CA SER A 56 -1.52 -3.88 -7.80
C SER A 56 -1.72 -5.38 -7.99
N GLN A 57 -0.64 -6.12 -8.17
CA GLN A 57 -0.74 -7.56 -8.32
C GLN A 57 -1.26 -8.22 -7.04
N ALA A 58 -0.73 -7.81 -5.90
CA ALA A 58 -1.15 -8.38 -4.63
C ALA A 58 -2.61 -8.10 -4.34
N LEU A 59 -3.06 -6.88 -4.66
CA LEU A 59 -4.46 -6.53 -4.44
C LEU A 59 -5.39 -7.25 -5.40
N LEU A 60 -4.95 -7.48 -6.62
CA LEU A 60 -5.74 -8.24 -7.57
C LEU A 60 -5.88 -9.69 -7.10
N ASP A 61 -4.78 -10.28 -6.64
CA ASP A 61 -4.81 -11.65 -6.13
C ASP A 61 -5.71 -11.74 -4.91
N LEU A 62 -5.66 -10.72 -4.03
CA LEU A 62 -6.50 -10.69 -2.86
C LEU A 62 -7.97 -10.58 -3.25
N THR A 63 -8.29 -9.75 -4.24
CA THR A 63 -9.65 -9.61 -4.70
C THR A 63 -10.19 -10.93 -5.25
N ARG A 64 -9.35 -11.64 -6.00
CA ARG A 64 -9.75 -12.93 -6.54
C ARG A 64 -9.96 -13.96 -5.44
N ALA A 65 -9.02 -14.01 -4.50
CA ALA A 65 -9.13 -14.98 -3.42
C ALA A 65 -10.35 -14.68 -2.55
N ARG A 66 -10.63 -13.40 -2.32
CA ARG A 66 -11.77 -13.01 -1.50
C ARG A 66 -13.08 -13.46 -2.12
N SER A 67 -13.19 -13.43 -3.42
CA SER A 67 -14.44 -13.79 -4.08
C SER A 67 -14.80 -15.27 -3.92
N LEU A 68 -13.84 -16.08 -3.48
CA LEU A 68 -14.09 -17.50 -3.31
C LEU A 68 -14.53 -17.86 -1.90
N VAL A 69 -14.55 -16.91 -0.98
CA VAL A 69 -14.87 -17.20 0.42
C VAL A 69 -15.93 -16.23 0.90
N SER A 70 -17.03 -16.78 1.38
CA SER A 70 -18.07 -15.92 1.94
C SER A 70 -17.57 -15.30 3.24
N PRO A 71 -17.89 -14.05 3.52
CA PRO A 71 -17.47 -13.42 4.79
C PRO A 71 -17.89 -14.22 6.01
N SER A 72 -19.03 -14.92 5.95
CA SER A 72 -19.46 -15.68 7.09
C SER A 72 -18.59 -16.91 7.33
N ALA A 73 -17.73 -17.25 6.38
CA ALA A 73 -16.84 -18.40 6.52
C ALA A 73 -15.42 -17.97 6.92
N TYR A 74 -15.19 -16.71 7.25
CA TYR A 74 -13.87 -16.28 7.66
C TYR A 74 -13.52 -16.89 9.00
N THR A 75 -12.34 -17.49 9.08
CA THR A 75 -11.87 -18.07 10.34
C THR A 75 -11.26 -16.94 11.17
N GLU A 76 -10.94 -17.25 12.41
CA GLU A 76 -10.26 -16.30 13.27
C GLU A 76 -8.91 -15.93 12.68
N ASP A 77 -8.25 -16.87 12.05
CA ASP A 77 -6.98 -16.64 11.41
C ASP A 77 -7.11 -15.59 10.30
N VAL A 78 -8.14 -15.70 9.46
CA VAL A 78 -8.39 -14.74 8.41
C VAL A 78 -8.69 -13.37 9.03
N LYS A 79 -9.50 -13.33 10.08
CA LYS A 79 -9.87 -12.07 10.72
C LYS A 79 -8.66 -11.39 11.32
N ASP A 80 -7.79 -12.16 11.96
CA ASP A 80 -6.58 -11.59 12.57
C ASP A 80 -5.66 -11.01 11.50
N ARG A 81 -5.52 -11.70 10.38
CA ARG A 81 -4.68 -11.19 9.31
C ARG A 81 -5.28 -9.96 8.64
N LEU A 82 -6.59 -9.86 8.59
CA LEU A 82 -7.23 -8.66 8.04
C LEU A 82 -7.00 -7.46 8.94
N VAL A 83 -6.98 -7.66 10.26
CA VAL A 83 -6.66 -6.59 11.18
C VAL A 83 -5.20 -6.14 10.98
N ASP A 84 -4.29 -7.10 10.84
CA ASP A 84 -2.90 -6.79 10.59
C ASP A 84 -2.74 -6.03 9.28
N PHE A 85 -3.44 -6.46 8.24
CA PHE A 85 -3.37 -5.82 6.95
C PHE A 85 -3.89 -4.38 7.04
N LYS A 86 -4.97 -4.17 7.77
CA LYS A 86 -5.52 -2.83 7.94
C LYS A 86 -4.50 -1.92 8.61
N ASN A 87 -3.82 -2.42 9.63
CA ASN A 87 -2.82 -1.63 10.34
C ASN A 87 -1.61 -1.32 9.46
N VAL A 88 -1.17 -2.30 8.67
CA VAL A 88 -0.05 -2.14 7.78
C VAL A 88 -0.39 -1.12 6.69
N LEU A 89 -1.61 -1.19 6.16
CA LEU A 89 -2.06 -0.23 5.16
C LEU A 89 -2.13 1.18 5.73
N LYS A 90 -2.63 1.31 6.96
CA LYS A 90 -2.74 2.62 7.56
C LYS A 90 -1.37 3.26 7.72
N GLU A 91 -0.41 2.51 8.18
CA GLU A 91 0.94 3.02 8.36
C GLU A 91 1.53 3.43 7.01
N ASN A 92 1.30 2.63 5.98
CA ASN A 92 1.80 2.90 4.65
C ASN A 92 1.17 4.19 4.09
N VAL A 93 -0.14 4.35 4.25
CA VAL A 93 -0.84 5.53 3.75
C VAL A 93 -0.38 6.78 4.50
N ASP A 94 -0.19 6.70 5.82
CA ASP A 94 0.26 7.83 6.60
C ASP A 94 1.65 8.27 6.13
N LEU A 95 2.53 7.33 5.86
CA LEU A 95 3.88 7.65 5.42
C LEU A 95 3.87 8.21 3.99
N LEU A 96 3.06 7.66 3.11
CA LEU A 96 2.95 8.18 1.76
C LEU A 96 2.37 9.59 1.75
N THR A 97 1.40 9.86 2.61
CA THR A 97 0.80 11.18 2.72
C THR A 97 1.84 12.19 3.18
N LEU A 98 2.65 11.80 4.16
CA LEU A 98 3.70 12.67 4.65
C LEU A 98 4.71 12.97 3.53
N HIS A 99 5.05 11.96 2.77
CA HIS A 99 5.97 12.11 1.64
C HIS A 99 5.38 13.05 0.59
N MET A 100 4.13 12.89 0.24
CA MET A 100 3.47 13.75 -0.74
C MET A 100 3.40 15.19 -0.26
N ASN A 101 3.14 15.40 1.01
CA ASN A 101 3.08 16.75 1.55
C ASN A 101 4.45 17.42 1.49
N ALA A 102 5.50 16.66 1.78
CA ALA A 102 6.85 17.19 1.71
C ALA A 102 7.22 17.59 0.28
N VAL A 103 6.86 16.76 -0.69
CA VAL A 103 7.12 17.05 -2.10
C VAL A 103 6.34 18.30 -2.52
N SER A 104 5.09 18.40 -2.08
CA SER A 104 4.25 19.54 -2.40
C SER A 104 4.86 20.84 -1.87
N GLU A 105 5.41 20.79 -0.66
CA GLU A 105 6.04 21.96 -0.08
C GLU A 105 7.27 22.38 -0.88
N VAL A 106 8.07 21.43 -1.30
CA VAL A 106 9.23 21.73 -2.11
C VAL A 106 8.81 22.37 -3.43
N VAL A 107 7.79 21.83 -4.07
CA VAL A 107 7.30 22.39 -5.34
C VAL A 107 6.80 23.81 -5.13
N LYS A 108 6.10 24.05 -4.03
CA LYS A 108 5.63 25.41 -3.73
C LYS A 108 6.78 26.38 -3.52
N MET A 109 7.82 25.93 -2.83
CA MET A 109 8.98 26.78 -2.61
C MET A 109 9.68 27.09 -3.91
N MET A 110 9.83 26.11 -4.79
CA MET A 110 10.47 26.34 -6.07
C MET A 110 9.63 27.28 -6.93
N SER A 111 8.33 27.12 -6.93
CA SER A 111 7.44 27.97 -7.70
C SER A 111 7.52 29.42 -7.21
N ARG A 112 7.57 29.56 -5.89
CA ARG A 112 7.65 30.91 -5.32
C ARG A 112 8.96 31.57 -5.69
N THR A 113 10.05 30.84 -5.66
CA THR A 113 11.34 31.38 -6.05
C THR A 113 11.33 31.82 -7.50
N MET A 114 10.69 31.05 -8.37
CA MET A 114 10.61 31.44 -9.77
C MET A 114 9.84 32.73 -9.93
N LEU A 115 8.72 32.85 -9.24
CA LEU A 115 7.90 34.05 -9.33
C LEU A 115 8.65 35.27 -8.79
N ASP A 116 9.40 35.10 -7.72
CA ASP A 116 10.13 36.19 -7.14
C ASP A 116 11.21 36.67 -8.13
N GLN A 117 11.86 35.74 -8.80
CA GLN A 117 12.85 36.13 -9.77
C GLN A 117 12.21 36.88 -10.92
N GLU A 118 11.05 36.48 -11.36
CA GLU A 118 10.39 37.17 -12.43
C GLU A 118 9.95 38.56 -12.02
N SER A 119 9.45 38.74 -10.84
CA SER A 119 8.95 40.01 -10.45
C SER A 119 10.11 40.92 -10.08
N ASP A 120 11.32 40.43 -9.91
CA ASP A 120 12.40 41.22 -9.55
C ASP A 120 12.87 42.05 -10.66
N GLY A 121 12.54 41.81 -11.81
CA GLY A 121 12.91 42.61 -12.91
C GLY A 121 14.34 42.53 -13.30
N THR A 122 15.14 42.08 -12.41
CA THR A 122 16.50 41.99 -12.78
C THR A 122 16.67 40.65 -13.38
N TYR A 123 15.65 39.90 -13.39
CA TYR A 123 15.73 38.61 -13.86
C TYR A 123 15.95 38.64 -15.29
N ALA A 124 16.95 38.16 -15.69
CA ALA A 124 17.16 38.21 -17.04
C ALA A 124 16.76 36.92 -17.53
N ALA A 125 16.19 36.83 -18.51
CA ALA A 125 15.69 35.60 -18.97
C ALA A 125 16.77 34.65 -19.07
N PRO A 126 16.62 33.59 -18.46
CA PRO A 126 17.60 32.63 -18.52
C PRO A 126 17.53 32.08 -19.87
N PHE A 127 16.45 32.25 -20.49
CA PHE A 127 16.36 31.75 -21.73
C PHE A 127 16.42 32.85 -22.59
N PRO A 128 17.26 32.87 -23.36
CA PRO A 128 17.40 33.93 -24.21
C PRO A 128 16.23 33.92 -25.02
N GLU A 129 15.91 34.92 -25.40
CA GLU A 129 14.87 34.99 -26.10
C GLU A 129 15.11 34.44 -27.29
N PRO A 130 14.68 33.58 -27.58
CA PRO A 130 14.96 32.90 -28.67
C PRO A 130 14.67 33.60 -29.81
N ALA A 131 13.92 34.01 -29.81
CA ALA A 131 13.50 34.49 -30.83
C ALA A 131 14.03 35.54 -31.28
N ARG A 132 14.72 36.02 -30.91
CA ARG A 132 15.18 37.07 -31.35
C ARG A 132 16.02 36.81 -32.19
#